data_6fa3c547058c7dcc6395af0525cc7214
#
_entry.id   6fa3c547058c7dcc6395af0525cc7214
#
_cell.length_a   1.000
_cell.length_b   1.000
_cell.length_c   1.000
_cell.angle_alpha   90.00
_cell.angle_beta   90.00
_cell.angle_gamma   90.00
#
_symmetry.space_group_name_H-M   'P 1'
#
loop_
_entity.id
_entity.type
_entity.pdbx_description
1 polymer ?
#
loop_
_entity_poly.entity_id
_entity_poly.type
_entity_poly.pdbx_seq_one_letter_code
_entity_poly.pdbx_strand_id
1 'polypeptide(L)'
;MTTSENTHQPPQVISTGGHNIIGGLSRVFHCNYYNSYLQMVVLLAQESGLHNPERLLTDSLTPLIRRLKQRGYTHDDLLYEFSYCGFGQLREIDENTWETPRSHYGEALCTHGKPYKSCYVTSSYLQGMLEKTVIETACQLDGANTDRFVVLDEPLSVKNYLTREFDLQTDIPERFAFEGCQTFNTRVDEEQIIATLKTLPLYGKYGQGESGLIEAFGAVLTNHFADYYNRISYESYFTMIDAGIDEEDTKEIFIQAGHICAFNTFGRTMMSPEWYQMIAPQCDTKEDWLHGMIAVINILGWGVYRVEKLDPADEIIVRVYNSYEGVGYQRMYPQTIDRNISFLAMGATLGLVHLLWKVDIRDKPALTEVFYVDQFNNPSNSYTVEQTHAIAAGDEYDRFVVSR
;
A
#
# COMPACT_ATOMS: atom_id res chain seq x y z
N MET A 1 -41.11 -7.50 10.27
CA MET A 1 -39.81 -7.26 10.88
C MET A 1 -39.25 -6.07 10.14
N THR A 2 -39.24 -4.91 10.76
CA THR A 2 -38.74 -3.67 10.17
C THR A 2 -37.21 -3.76 10.19
N THR A 3 -36.62 -3.89 9.02
CA THR A 3 -35.17 -3.72 8.84
C THR A 3 -34.83 -2.28 9.19
N SER A 4 -34.27 -2.05 10.38
CA SER A 4 -33.58 -0.80 10.67
C SER A 4 -32.43 -0.71 9.66
N GLU A 5 -32.49 0.25 8.77
CA GLU A 5 -31.30 0.68 8.02
C GLU A 5 -30.29 1.16 9.06
N ASN A 6 -29.37 0.27 9.43
CA ASN A 6 -28.22 0.63 10.24
C ASN A 6 -27.33 1.51 9.35
N THR A 7 -27.57 2.80 9.39
CA THR A 7 -26.73 3.80 8.71
C THR A 7 -25.43 3.97 9.51
N HIS A 8 -24.52 3.01 9.36
CA HIS A 8 -23.16 3.21 9.82
C HIS A 8 -22.59 4.44 9.12
N GLN A 9 -22.14 5.41 9.90
CA GLN A 9 -21.42 6.55 9.34
C GLN A 9 -20.01 6.12 8.98
N PRO A 10 -19.47 6.61 7.83
CA PRO A 10 -18.07 6.38 7.48
C PRO A 10 -17.16 6.80 8.64
N PRO A 11 -16.07 6.07 8.90
CA PRO A 11 -15.14 6.44 9.95
C PRO A 11 -14.56 7.82 9.67
N GLN A 12 -14.32 8.58 10.75
CA GLN A 12 -13.69 9.88 10.63
C GLN A 12 -12.25 9.70 10.14
N VAL A 13 -11.95 10.27 8.97
CA VAL A 13 -10.61 10.32 8.39
C VAL A 13 -9.94 11.65 8.78
N ILE A 14 -8.79 11.58 9.44
CA ILE A 14 -7.94 12.74 9.71
C ILE A 14 -6.79 12.69 8.69
N SER A 15 -6.84 13.59 7.70
CA SER A 15 -5.74 13.74 6.73
C SER A 15 -4.76 14.80 7.24
N THR A 16 -3.55 14.40 7.57
CA THR A 16 -2.50 15.29 8.08
C THR A 16 -1.11 14.79 7.66
N GLY A 17 -0.23 15.71 7.27
CA GLY A 17 1.15 15.39 6.92
C GLY A 17 1.32 14.33 5.83
N GLY A 18 0.35 14.18 4.92
CA GLY A 18 0.36 13.15 3.88
C GLY A 18 -0.16 11.79 4.35
N HIS A 19 -0.61 11.66 5.60
CA HIS A 19 -1.21 10.45 6.13
C HIS A 19 -2.73 10.54 6.21
N ASN A 20 -3.41 9.42 6.02
CA ASN A 20 -4.83 9.23 6.28
C ASN A 20 -4.98 8.42 7.57
N ILE A 21 -5.41 9.06 8.66
CA ILE A 21 -5.50 8.43 9.98
C ILE A 21 -6.96 8.09 10.28
N ILE A 22 -7.23 6.80 10.53
CA ILE A 22 -8.53 6.27 10.92
C ILE A 22 -8.36 5.47 12.21
N GLY A 23 -9.14 5.78 13.24
CA GLY A 23 -9.00 5.12 14.55
C GLY A 23 -7.59 5.24 15.15
N GLY A 24 -6.84 6.31 14.79
CA GLY A 24 -5.46 6.55 15.19
C GLY A 24 -4.43 5.59 14.59
N LEU A 25 -4.76 4.98 13.46
CA LEU A 25 -3.87 4.16 12.66
C LEU A 25 -3.74 4.76 11.26
N SER A 26 -2.51 4.84 10.76
CA SER A 26 -2.27 5.31 9.40
C SER A 26 -2.75 4.31 8.37
N ARG A 27 -3.40 4.83 7.33
CA ARG A 27 -3.93 4.07 6.20
C ARG A 27 -3.24 4.49 4.92
N VAL A 28 -2.99 3.51 4.07
CA VAL A 28 -2.37 3.70 2.76
C VAL A 28 -3.14 2.95 1.69
N PHE A 29 -3.27 3.55 0.52
CA PHE A 29 -3.87 2.88 -0.62
C PHE A 29 -2.83 2.08 -1.39
N HIS A 30 -3.15 0.80 -1.62
CA HIS A 30 -2.38 -0.09 -2.49
C HIS A 30 -3.30 -0.91 -3.38
N CYS A 31 -2.79 -1.31 -4.55
CA CYS A 31 -3.50 -2.16 -5.47
C CYS A 31 -3.30 -3.65 -5.15
N ASN A 32 -4.17 -4.48 -5.73
CA ASN A 32 -4.11 -5.92 -5.65
C ASN A 32 -2.75 -6.51 -6.12
N TYR A 33 -2.12 -5.92 -7.12
CA TYR A 33 -0.82 -6.41 -7.62
C TYR A 33 0.30 -6.26 -6.58
N TYR A 34 0.38 -5.10 -5.92
CA TYR A 34 1.35 -4.90 -4.83
C TYR A 34 1.09 -5.85 -3.66
N ASN A 35 -0.17 -5.93 -3.23
CA ASN A 35 -0.56 -6.77 -2.10
C ASN A 35 -0.22 -8.24 -2.33
N SER A 36 -0.48 -8.73 -3.55
CA SER A 36 -0.16 -10.10 -3.93
C SER A 36 1.34 -10.35 -3.98
N TYR A 37 2.07 -9.44 -4.63
CA TYR A 37 3.52 -9.59 -4.79
C TYR A 37 4.22 -9.56 -3.42
N LEU A 38 3.89 -8.58 -2.57
CA LEU A 38 4.52 -8.47 -1.25
C LEU A 38 4.18 -9.68 -0.36
N GLN A 39 2.94 -10.15 -0.37
CA GLN A 39 2.57 -11.36 0.37
C GLN A 39 3.36 -12.59 -0.14
N MET A 40 3.55 -12.71 -1.46
CA MET A 40 4.40 -13.78 -2.02
C MET A 40 5.86 -13.66 -1.58
N VAL A 41 6.43 -12.45 -1.59
CA VAL A 41 7.81 -12.21 -1.11
C VAL A 41 7.96 -12.69 0.33
N VAL A 42 7.00 -12.35 1.20
CA VAL A 42 7.01 -12.81 2.60
C VAL A 42 6.93 -14.32 2.70
N LEU A 43 6.06 -14.99 1.93
CA LEU A 43 5.92 -16.45 1.95
C LEU A 43 7.17 -17.17 1.41
N LEU A 44 7.77 -16.62 0.35
CA LEU A 44 9.00 -17.16 -0.24
C LEU A 44 10.24 -16.93 0.65
N ALA A 45 10.23 -15.93 1.51
CA ALA A 45 11.29 -15.69 2.48
C ALA A 45 11.48 -16.88 3.47
N GLN A 46 10.55 -17.83 3.52
CA GLN A 46 10.73 -19.09 4.23
C GLN A 46 11.93 -19.87 3.70
N GLU A 47 12.16 -19.89 2.40
CA GLU A 47 13.29 -20.54 1.77
C GLU A 47 14.62 -19.88 2.17
N SER A 48 14.55 -18.63 2.61
CA SER A 48 15.66 -17.80 3.05
C SER A 48 15.77 -17.69 4.59
N GLY A 49 15.10 -18.58 5.33
CA GLY A 49 15.23 -18.67 6.78
C GLY A 49 14.16 -17.95 7.61
N LEU A 50 13.17 -17.30 7.00
CA LEU A 50 12.03 -16.74 7.73
C LEU A 50 11.18 -17.90 8.30
N HIS A 51 11.22 -18.04 9.62
CA HIS A 51 10.40 -19.05 10.30
C HIS A 51 8.94 -18.60 10.39
N ASN A 52 8.02 -19.43 9.88
CA ASN A 52 6.58 -19.21 9.90
C ASN A 52 6.16 -17.87 9.26
N PRO A 53 6.39 -17.64 7.95
CA PRO A 53 5.98 -16.41 7.26
C PRO A 53 4.48 -16.14 7.35
N GLU A 54 3.68 -17.20 7.38
CA GLU A 54 2.22 -17.12 7.59
C GLU A 54 1.88 -16.46 8.93
N ARG A 55 2.64 -16.80 9.98
CA ARG A 55 2.48 -16.17 11.28
C ARG A 55 2.90 -14.69 11.25
N LEU A 56 3.94 -14.33 10.51
CA LEU A 56 4.31 -12.92 10.32
C LEU A 56 3.14 -12.15 9.69
N LEU A 57 2.52 -12.69 8.64
CA LEU A 57 1.37 -12.07 7.99
C LEU A 57 0.18 -11.89 8.96
N THR A 58 -0.13 -12.92 9.74
CA THR A 58 -1.26 -12.85 10.70
C THR A 58 -0.95 -11.99 11.92
N ASP A 59 0.22 -12.13 12.52
CA ASP A 59 0.61 -11.38 13.71
C ASP A 59 0.84 -9.89 13.43
N SER A 60 0.98 -9.49 12.17
CA SER A 60 1.19 -8.08 11.81
C SER A 60 -0.09 -7.25 11.80
N LEU A 61 -1.25 -7.81 11.48
CA LEU A 61 -2.51 -7.07 11.47
C LEU A 61 -3.30 -7.20 12.79
N THR A 62 -3.29 -8.36 13.42
CA THR A 62 -4.05 -8.65 14.64
C THR A 62 -3.91 -7.59 15.74
N PRO A 63 -2.69 -7.09 16.10
CA PRO A 63 -2.55 -6.04 17.12
C PRO A 63 -3.20 -4.71 16.72
N LEU A 64 -3.26 -4.40 15.43
CA LEU A 64 -3.86 -3.17 14.92
C LEU A 64 -5.38 -3.20 15.10
N ILE A 65 -6.02 -4.33 14.83
CA ILE A 65 -7.46 -4.52 15.05
C ILE A 65 -7.80 -4.48 16.53
N ARG A 66 -6.99 -5.11 17.40
CA ARG A 66 -7.14 -4.99 18.86
C ARG A 66 -7.05 -3.54 19.33
N ARG A 67 -6.16 -2.74 18.72
CA ARG A 67 -6.03 -1.31 19.04
C ARG A 67 -7.28 -0.52 18.66
N LEU A 68 -7.97 -0.85 17.57
CA LEU A 68 -9.28 -0.26 17.23
C LEU A 68 -10.32 -0.60 18.31
N LYS A 69 -10.40 -1.86 18.77
CA LYS A 69 -11.27 -2.25 19.87
C LYS A 69 -10.98 -1.45 21.15
N GLN A 70 -9.71 -1.31 21.52
CA GLN A 70 -9.29 -0.53 22.70
C GLN A 70 -9.67 0.95 22.59
N ARG A 71 -9.89 1.46 21.36
CA ARG A 71 -10.38 2.80 21.06
C ARG A 71 -11.91 2.89 20.96
N GLY A 72 -12.63 1.83 21.31
CA GLY A 72 -14.07 1.80 21.40
C GLY A 72 -14.80 1.32 20.16
N TYR A 73 -14.10 0.80 19.13
CA TYR A 73 -14.75 0.17 17.99
C TYR A 73 -15.54 -1.07 18.46
N THR A 74 -16.82 -1.07 18.16
CA THR A 74 -17.71 -2.21 18.41
C THR A 74 -17.48 -3.32 17.40
N HIS A 75 -18.14 -4.46 17.60
CA HIS A 75 -18.14 -5.55 16.63
C HIS A 75 -18.66 -5.10 15.25
N ASP A 76 -19.78 -4.39 15.24
CA ASP A 76 -20.38 -3.88 14.01
C ASP A 76 -19.51 -2.82 13.30
N ASP A 77 -18.83 -1.95 14.07
CA ASP A 77 -17.87 -1.00 13.52
C ASP A 77 -16.71 -1.71 12.82
N LEU A 78 -16.23 -2.84 13.36
CA LEU A 78 -15.15 -3.62 12.75
C LEU A 78 -15.62 -4.37 11.50
N LEU A 79 -16.85 -4.88 11.46
CA LEU A 79 -17.42 -5.45 10.23
C LEU A 79 -17.53 -4.39 9.11
N TYR A 80 -18.00 -3.20 9.48
CA TYR A 80 -18.04 -2.08 8.56
C TYR A 80 -16.63 -1.66 8.09
N GLU A 81 -15.68 -1.53 9.03
CA GLU A 81 -14.29 -1.14 8.76
C GLU A 81 -13.59 -2.13 7.82
N PHE A 82 -13.83 -3.44 7.94
CA PHE A 82 -13.30 -4.45 7.03
C PHE A 82 -13.69 -4.16 5.58
N SER A 83 -14.98 -3.90 5.35
CA SER A 83 -15.46 -3.53 4.02
C SER A 83 -14.96 -2.15 3.58
N TYR A 84 -14.96 -1.17 4.49
CA TYR A 84 -14.44 0.17 4.21
C TYR A 84 -12.99 0.16 3.72
N CYS A 85 -12.16 -0.73 4.28
CA CYS A 85 -10.79 -0.96 3.84
C CYS A 85 -10.67 -1.59 2.45
N GLY A 86 -11.77 -2.08 1.86
CA GLY A 86 -11.74 -2.76 0.58
C GLY A 86 -11.32 -4.22 0.65
N PHE A 87 -11.35 -4.85 1.83
CA PHE A 87 -10.96 -6.26 1.99
C PHE A 87 -12.04 -7.25 1.52
N GLY A 88 -13.26 -6.81 1.35
CA GLY A 88 -14.44 -7.62 1.06
C GLY A 88 -15.53 -7.44 2.12
N GLN A 89 -16.41 -8.44 2.28
CA GLN A 89 -17.40 -8.47 3.35
C GLN A 89 -17.21 -9.71 4.21
N LEU A 90 -17.23 -9.53 5.53
CA LEU A 90 -17.27 -10.63 6.49
C LEU A 90 -18.73 -11.01 6.75
N ARG A 91 -19.02 -12.31 6.77
CA ARG A 91 -20.32 -12.90 7.11
C ARG A 91 -20.14 -13.97 8.17
N GLU A 92 -20.84 -13.82 9.27
CA GLU A 92 -20.99 -14.87 10.28
C GLU A 92 -21.99 -15.91 9.78
N ILE A 93 -21.58 -17.15 9.66
CA ILE A 93 -22.42 -18.28 9.23
C ILE A 93 -23.00 -19.00 10.46
N ASP A 94 -22.18 -19.19 11.45
CA ASP A 94 -22.52 -19.71 12.75
C ASP A 94 -21.52 -19.22 13.80
N GLU A 95 -21.68 -19.63 15.06
CA GLU A 95 -20.87 -19.18 16.21
C GLU A 95 -19.36 -19.29 16.00
N ASN A 96 -18.89 -20.22 15.17
CA ASN A 96 -17.47 -20.48 14.95
C ASN A 96 -17.05 -20.40 13.48
N THR A 97 -17.96 -20.07 12.56
CA THR A 97 -17.68 -20.09 11.12
C THR A 97 -17.96 -18.73 10.47
N TRP A 98 -16.98 -18.24 9.76
CA TRP A 98 -17.03 -16.99 9.01
C TRP A 98 -16.72 -17.23 7.53
N GLU A 99 -17.27 -16.40 6.66
CA GLU A 99 -16.93 -16.43 5.24
C GLU A 99 -16.80 -15.03 4.65
N THR A 100 -16.04 -14.97 3.54
CA THR A 100 -15.90 -13.79 2.67
C THR A 100 -16.22 -14.24 1.25
N PRO A 101 -17.38 -13.84 0.69
CA PRO A 101 -17.80 -14.27 -0.65
C PRO A 101 -16.89 -13.75 -1.79
N ARG A 102 -16.36 -12.55 -1.62
CA ARG A 102 -15.33 -11.94 -2.47
C ARG A 102 -14.31 -11.28 -1.56
N SER A 103 -13.06 -11.68 -1.66
CA SER A 103 -11.97 -11.08 -0.90
C SER A 103 -10.96 -10.41 -1.82
N HIS A 104 -10.40 -9.30 -1.38
CA HIS A 104 -9.34 -8.61 -2.12
C HIS A 104 -8.18 -9.56 -2.44
N TYR A 105 -7.72 -10.32 -1.46
CA TYR A 105 -6.58 -11.21 -1.62
C TYR A 105 -6.92 -12.47 -2.43
N GLY A 106 -8.14 -12.98 -2.35
CA GLY A 106 -8.63 -14.07 -3.19
C GLY A 106 -8.66 -13.67 -4.67
N GLU A 107 -9.13 -12.47 -4.99
CA GLU A 107 -9.16 -11.97 -6.38
C GLU A 107 -7.77 -11.60 -6.92
N ALA A 108 -6.89 -11.12 -6.06
CA ALA A 108 -5.57 -10.68 -6.46
C ALA A 108 -4.61 -11.83 -6.83
N LEU A 109 -4.65 -12.93 -6.08
CA LEU A 109 -3.69 -14.04 -6.21
C LEU A 109 -4.10 -15.09 -7.25
N CYS A 110 -5.28 -14.98 -7.87
CA CYS A 110 -5.76 -15.92 -8.90
C CYS A 110 -4.80 -16.14 -10.08
N THR A 111 -3.75 -15.34 -10.19
CA THR A 111 -2.85 -15.32 -11.36
C THR A 111 -1.61 -16.22 -11.22
N HIS A 112 -1.28 -16.75 -10.03
CA HIS A 112 0.04 -17.34 -9.82
C HIS A 112 0.09 -18.87 -9.65
N GLY A 113 -1.04 -19.57 -9.75
CA GLY A 113 -1.09 -21.04 -9.93
C GLY A 113 -0.43 -21.91 -8.87
N LYS A 114 -0.13 -21.38 -7.66
CA LYS A 114 0.41 -22.15 -6.55
C LYS A 114 -0.62 -22.28 -5.42
N PRO A 115 -0.65 -23.42 -4.71
CA PRO A 115 -1.61 -23.70 -3.66
C PRO A 115 -1.21 -23.00 -2.35
N TYR A 116 -1.17 -21.67 -2.35
CA TYR A 116 -1.03 -20.90 -1.12
C TYR A 116 -2.41 -20.46 -0.65
N LYS A 117 -2.72 -20.66 0.62
CA LYS A 117 -3.80 -19.92 1.26
C LYS A 117 -3.53 -18.43 1.09
N SER A 118 -4.53 -17.63 0.80
CA SER A 118 -4.32 -16.24 0.42
C SER A 118 -4.80 -15.24 1.43
N CYS A 119 -5.76 -15.64 2.27
CA CYS A 119 -6.53 -14.73 3.08
C CYS A 119 -5.97 -14.54 4.50
N TYR A 120 -4.64 -14.46 4.64
CA TYR A 120 -3.98 -14.20 5.92
C TYR A 120 -4.44 -12.88 6.54
N VAL A 121 -4.72 -11.85 5.74
CA VAL A 121 -5.27 -10.58 6.21
C VAL A 121 -6.65 -10.78 6.83
N THR A 122 -7.52 -11.55 6.20
CA THR A 122 -8.86 -11.85 6.73
C THR A 122 -8.79 -12.68 8.01
N SER A 123 -7.96 -13.73 8.05
CA SER A 123 -7.73 -14.53 9.26
C SER A 123 -7.21 -13.66 10.41
N SER A 124 -6.23 -12.79 10.12
CA SER A 124 -5.63 -11.88 11.09
C SER A 124 -6.62 -10.83 11.59
N TYR A 125 -7.46 -10.30 10.71
CA TYR A 125 -8.51 -9.36 11.06
C TYR A 125 -9.52 -10.00 12.02
N LEU A 126 -10.03 -11.18 11.68
CA LEU A 126 -10.93 -11.98 12.52
C LEU A 126 -10.29 -12.31 13.87
N GLN A 127 -9.01 -12.70 13.90
CA GLN A 127 -8.29 -12.94 15.15
C GLN A 127 -8.26 -11.70 16.05
N GLY A 128 -8.00 -10.53 15.49
CA GLY A 128 -8.01 -9.25 16.23
C GLY A 128 -9.41 -8.88 16.73
N MET A 129 -10.44 -9.11 15.92
CA MET A 129 -11.83 -8.82 16.22
C MET A 129 -12.39 -9.77 17.32
N LEU A 130 -12.16 -11.07 17.17
CA LEU A 130 -12.72 -12.12 18.04
C LEU A 130 -11.82 -12.46 19.23
N GLU A 131 -10.55 -12.07 19.21
CA GLU A 131 -9.52 -12.40 20.21
C GLU A 131 -9.30 -13.90 20.40
N LYS A 132 -9.54 -14.66 19.35
CA LYS A 132 -9.35 -16.11 19.24
C LYS A 132 -8.49 -16.47 18.03
N THR A 133 -7.92 -17.65 18.05
CA THR A 133 -7.22 -18.22 16.88
C THR A 133 -8.22 -18.49 15.77
N VAL A 134 -7.90 -18.07 14.55
CA VAL A 134 -8.73 -18.27 13.35
C VAL A 134 -7.90 -18.89 12.24
N ILE A 135 -8.44 -19.94 11.62
CA ILE A 135 -7.80 -20.64 10.50
C ILE A 135 -8.66 -20.57 9.25
N GLU A 136 -8.04 -20.38 8.09
CA GLU A 136 -8.70 -20.50 6.79
C GLU A 136 -8.87 -21.97 6.44
N THR A 137 -10.10 -22.39 6.15
CA THR A 137 -10.45 -23.80 5.85
C THR A 137 -10.86 -24.04 4.39
N ALA A 138 -11.26 -22.96 3.67
CA ALA A 138 -11.50 -22.99 2.23
C ALA A 138 -11.02 -21.67 1.63
N CYS A 139 -10.45 -21.74 0.45
CA CYS A 139 -9.89 -20.58 -0.27
C CYS A 139 -10.41 -20.57 -1.72
N GLN A 140 -10.80 -19.38 -2.21
CA GLN A 140 -11.21 -19.19 -3.60
C GLN A 140 -10.09 -19.57 -4.58
N LEU A 141 -8.82 -19.43 -4.20
CA LEU A 141 -7.68 -19.83 -5.00
C LEU A 141 -7.59 -21.35 -5.21
N ASP A 142 -8.14 -22.13 -4.26
CA ASP A 142 -8.24 -23.59 -4.36
C ASP A 142 -9.52 -24.03 -5.08
N GLY A 143 -10.26 -23.09 -5.67
CA GLY A 143 -11.50 -23.34 -6.41
C GLY A 143 -12.76 -23.36 -5.54
N ALA A 144 -12.69 -22.95 -4.27
CA ALA A 144 -13.88 -22.76 -3.44
C ALA A 144 -14.70 -21.54 -3.91
N ASN A 145 -16.02 -21.56 -3.66
CA ASN A 145 -16.89 -20.42 -3.99
C ASN A 145 -16.71 -19.21 -3.08
N THR A 146 -16.22 -19.45 -1.86
CA THR A 146 -15.98 -18.42 -0.83
C THR A 146 -14.73 -18.77 -0.05
N ASP A 147 -14.06 -17.77 0.52
CA ASP A 147 -13.06 -18.00 1.54
C ASP A 147 -13.79 -18.27 2.87
N ARG A 148 -13.41 -19.34 3.57
CA ARG A 148 -14.05 -19.75 4.81
C ARG A 148 -13.06 -19.88 5.95
N PHE A 149 -13.46 -19.41 7.12
CA PHE A 149 -12.65 -19.32 8.33
C PHE A 149 -13.34 -19.99 9.49
N VAL A 150 -12.57 -20.71 10.31
CA VAL A 150 -13.06 -21.36 11.54
C VAL A 150 -12.33 -20.78 12.73
N VAL A 151 -13.11 -20.40 13.74
CA VAL A 151 -12.64 -19.90 15.03
C VAL A 151 -12.35 -21.11 15.94
N LEU A 152 -11.12 -21.17 16.45
CA LEU A 152 -10.70 -22.21 17.40
C LEU A 152 -10.85 -21.70 18.82
N ASP A 153 -11.17 -22.60 19.75
CA ASP A 153 -11.23 -22.25 21.18
C ASP A 153 -9.83 -22.25 21.83
N GLU A 154 -8.91 -21.55 21.18
CA GLU A 154 -7.52 -21.38 21.59
C GLU A 154 -7.23 -19.92 21.86
N PRO A 155 -6.58 -19.59 23.01
CA PRO A 155 -6.24 -18.21 23.32
C PRO A 155 -5.22 -17.67 22.32
N LEU A 156 -5.48 -16.47 21.86
CA LEU A 156 -4.59 -15.76 20.93
C LEU A 156 -3.41 -15.13 21.68
N SER A 157 -2.19 -15.49 21.29
CA SER A 157 -0.95 -14.95 21.85
C SER A 157 -0.19 -14.13 20.79
N VAL A 158 -0.58 -12.88 20.60
CA VAL A 158 0.07 -11.93 19.69
C VAL A 158 0.56 -10.73 20.47
N LYS A 159 1.82 -10.34 20.24
CA LYS A 159 2.44 -9.18 20.88
C LYS A 159 2.21 -7.91 20.06
N ASN A 160 1.98 -6.79 20.75
CA ASN A 160 2.03 -5.48 20.12
C ASN A 160 3.49 -5.16 19.75
N TYR A 161 3.70 -4.70 18.53
CA TYR A 161 5.01 -4.31 18.00
C TYR A 161 5.18 -2.80 17.84
N LEU A 162 4.10 -2.03 17.98
CA LEU A 162 4.17 -0.58 17.93
C LEU A 162 4.69 -0.05 19.26
N THR A 163 5.86 0.56 19.23
CA THR A 163 6.55 1.06 20.43
C THR A 163 6.33 2.55 20.66
N ARG A 164 5.93 3.29 19.61
CA ARG A 164 5.73 4.75 19.65
C ARG A 164 4.42 5.16 18.99
N GLU A 165 3.91 6.33 19.37
CA GLU A 165 2.83 7.00 18.66
C GLU A 165 3.35 7.70 17.40
N PHE A 166 2.44 8.28 16.59
CA PHE A 166 2.83 9.08 15.44
C PHE A 166 3.51 10.36 15.88
N ASP A 167 4.64 10.63 15.25
CA ASP A 167 5.31 11.92 15.29
C ASP A 167 5.47 12.37 13.83
N LEU A 168 4.53 13.19 13.38
CA LEU A 168 4.49 13.69 12.02
C LEU A 168 4.98 15.14 12.00
N GLN A 169 5.87 15.43 11.07
CA GLN A 169 6.28 16.79 10.76
C GLN A 169 5.07 17.60 10.30
N THR A 170 4.87 18.78 10.86
CA THR A 170 3.76 19.70 10.53
C THR A 170 4.17 20.77 9.53
N ASP A 171 5.43 21.20 9.57
CA ASP A 171 5.97 22.27 8.73
C ASP A 171 6.53 21.72 7.42
N ILE A 172 5.63 21.11 6.62
CA ILE A 172 6.00 20.58 5.32
C ILE A 172 6.04 21.73 4.32
N PRO A 173 7.15 21.89 3.56
CA PRO A 173 7.26 22.96 2.57
C PRO A 173 6.14 22.90 1.52
N GLU A 174 5.68 24.09 1.13
CA GLU A 174 4.75 24.23 0.01
C GLU A 174 5.40 23.73 -1.29
N ARG A 175 4.55 23.45 -2.27
CA ARG A 175 5.00 23.05 -3.61
C ARG A 175 5.96 24.09 -4.17
N PHE A 176 7.14 23.64 -4.60
CA PHE A 176 8.21 24.47 -5.20
C PHE A 176 8.81 25.56 -4.31
N ALA A 177 8.49 25.60 -3.01
CA ALA A 177 8.96 26.63 -2.06
C ALA A 177 9.98 26.08 -1.05
N PHE A 178 10.87 25.19 -1.46
CA PHE A 178 11.88 24.61 -0.57
C PHE A 178 13.30 24.73 -1.14
N GLU A 179 14.28 24.68 -0.26
CA GLU A 179 15.70 24.84 -0.64
C GLU A 179 16.14 23.76 -1.64
N GLY A 180 16.81 24.18 -2.71
CA GLY A 180 17.29 23.30 -3.78
C GLY A 180 16.21 22.92 -4.81
N CYS A 181 14.98 23.38 -4.66
CA CYS A 181 13.92 23.12 -5.64
C CYS A 181 14.19 23.83 -6.97
N GLN A 182 14.11 23.07 -8.05
CA GLN A 182 14.16 23.64 -9.41
C GLN A 182 12.91 24.50 -9.68
N THR A 183 13.05 25.52 -10.51
CA THR A 183 11.88 26.26 -11.02
C THR A 183 11.19 25.46 -12.11
N PHE A 184 9.90 25.17 -11.93
CA PHE A 184 9.08 24.44 -12.88
C PHE A 184 8.08 25.37 -13.57
N ASN A 185 7.88 25.13 -14.85
CA ASN A 185 6.84 25.80 -15.63
C ASN A 185 5.73 24.79 -15.94
N THR A 186 4.88 24.52 -14.97
CA THR A 186 3.73 23.63 -15.11
C THR A 186 2.43 24.37 -14.78
N ARG A 187 1.37 24.07 -15.51
CA ARG A 187 0.03 24.59 -15.25
C ARG A 187 -0.83 23.63 -14.42
N VAL A 188 -0.28 22.48 -14.01
CA VAL A 188 -1.00 21.51 -13.18
C VAL A 188 -1.25 22.10 -11.81
N ASP A 189 -2.52 22.20 -11.43
CA ASP A 189 -2.96 22.61 -10.09
C ASP A 189 -3.11 21.37 -9.20
N GLU A 190 -2.02 20.99 -8.51
CA GLU A 190 -2.00 19.81 -7.64
C GLU A 190 -3.02 19.96 -6.50
N GLU A 191 -3.21 21.15 -5.95
CA GLU A 191 -4.14 21.37 -4.84
C GLU A 191 -5.59 21.15 -5.28
N GLN A 192 -5.95 21.65 -6.45
CA GLN A 192 -7.27 21.41 -7.04
C GLN A 192 -7.49 19.92 -7.32
N ILE A 193 -6.49 19.24 -7.88
CA ILE A 193 -6.54 17.78 -8.13
C ILE A 193 -6.75 17.03 -6.82
N ILE A 194 -5.94 17.31 -5.79
CA ILE A 194 -6.05 16.71 -4.47
C ILE A 194 -7.43 16.95 -3.86
N ALA A 195 -7.94 18.18 -3.92
CA ALA A 195 -9.26 18.53 -3.40
C ALA A 195 -10.37 17.75 -4.13
N THR A 196 -10.29 17.63 -5.45
CA THR A 196 -11.24 16.88 -6.27
C THR A 196 -11.21 15.37 -5.94
N LEU A 197 -10.02 14.78 -5.88
CA LEU A 197 -9.85 13.34 -5.60
C LEU A 197 -10.34 12.95 -4.21
N LYS A 198 -10.19 13.82 -3.21
CA LYS A 198 -10.71 13.61 -1.85
C LYS A 198 -12.24 13.54 -1.79
N THR A 199 -12.96 13.98 -2.82
CA THR A 199 -14.43 13.84 -2.90
C THR A 199 -14.87 12.49 -3.44
N LEU A 200 -13.97 11.70 -4.02
CA LEU A 200 -14.30 10.40 -4.56
C LEU A 200 -14.57 9.38 -3.44
N PRO A 201 -15.56 8.50 -3.59
CA PRO A 201 -15.88 7.47 -2.60
C PRO A 201 -14.89 6.29 -2.70
N LEU A 202 -13.62 6.53 -2.35
CA LEU A 202 -12.56 5.50 -2.36
C LEU A 202 -12.62 4.63 -1.11
N TYR A 203 -13.72 3.91 -0.94
CA TYR A 203 -13.93 2.94 0.14
C TYR A 203 -14.86 1.82 -0.31
N GLY A 204 -14.70 0.64 0.29
CA GLY A 204 -15.59 -0.49 0.05
C GLY A 204 -16.92 -0.28 0.76
N LYS A 205 -18.02 -0.61 0.08
CA LYS A 205 -19.37 -0.48 0.63
C LYS A 205 -19.75 -1.73 1.40
N TYR A 206 -20.34 -1.53 2.57
CA TYR A 206 -20.89 -2.58 3.42
C TYR A 206 -22.39 -2.69 3.23
N GLY A 207 -22.90 -3.91 3.13
CA GLY A 207 -24.34 -4.16 3.08
C GLY A 207 -24.76 -5.25 2.09
N GLN A 208 -26.07 -5.49 2.02
CA GLN A 208 -26.61 -6.52 1.13
C GLN A 208 -26.42 -6.12 -0.34
N GLY A 209 -25.81 -7.01 -1.10
CA GLY A 209 -25.56 -6.79 -2.54
C GLY A 209 -24.25 -6.06 -2.85
N GLU A 210 -23.57 -5.53 -1.84
CA GLU A 210 -22.27 -4.89 -2.00
C GLU A 210 -21.12 -5.91 -1.90
N SER A 211 -20.01 -5.64 -2.57
CA SER A 211 -18.83 -6.52 -2.54
C SER A 211 -17.90 -6.25 -1.37
N GLY A 212 -17.90 -5.03 -0.85
CA GLY A 212 -16.91 -4.55 0.11
C GLY A 212 -15.52 -4.31 -0.49
N LEU A 213 -15.40 -4.33 -1.82
CA LEU A 213 -14.15 -4.03 -2.53
C LEU A 213 -14.11 -2.57 -2.99
N ILE A 214 -12.92 -2.04 -3.20
CA ILE A 214 -12.69 -0.71 -3.79
C ILE A 214 -12.22 -0.91 -5.23
N GLU A 215 -13.14 -0.78 -6.17
CA GLU A 215 -12.84 -0.86 -7.60
C GLU A 215 -12.75 0.57 -8.15
N ALA A 216 -11.53 1.05 -8.41
CA ALA A 216 -11.29 2.41 -8.90
C ALA A 216 -10.05 2.47 -9.79
N PHE A 217 -10.04 3.39 -10.74
CA PHE A 217 -8.91 3.64 -11.65
C PHE A 217 -8.42 2.37 -12.39
N GLY A 218 -9.32 1.44 -12.67
CA GLY A 218 -8.99 0.18 -13.35
C GLY A 218 -8.20 -0.83 -12.49
N ALA A 219 -8.17 -0.64 -11.18
CA ALA A 219 -7.53 -1.53 -10.21
C ALA A 219 -8.48 -1.86 -9.04
N VAL A 220 -8.19 -2.95 -8.34
CA VAL A 220 -8.83 -3.26 -7.05
C VAL A 220 -7.89 -2.77 -5.95
N LEU A 221 -8.36 -1.82 -5.16
CA LEU A 221 -7.56 -1.12 -4.15
C LEU A 221 -7.92 -1.59 -2.73
N THR A 222 -6.99 -1.39 -1.81
CA THR A 222 -7.26 -1.42 -0.37
C THR A 222 -6.84 -0.12 0.27
N ASN A 223 -7.61 0.36 1.26
CA ASN A 223 -7.21 1.37 2.23
C ASN A 223 -6.66 0.66 3.47
N HIS A 224 -5.44 0.13 3.34
CA HIS A 224 -4.85 -0.80 4.30
C HIS A 224 -4.06 -0.09 5.40
N PHE A 225 -3.73 -0.81 6.44
CA PHE A 225 -2.91 -0.33 7.56
C PHE A 225 -1.43 -0.18 7.14
N ALA A 226 -0.88 1.01 7.23
CA ALA A 226 0.53 1.28 6.91
C ALA A 226 1.50 0.42 7.74
N ASP A 227 1.23 0.30 9.04
CA ASP A 227 2.07 -0.47 9.96
C ASP A 227 2.10 -1.98 9.64
N TYR A 228 1.05 -2.52 8.99
CA TYR A 228 1.07 -3.88 8.50
C TYR A 228 2.16 -4.09 7.43
N TYR A 229 2.16 -3.23 6.41
CA TYR A 229 3.15 -3.30 5.34
C TYR A 229 4.58 -3.12 5.86
N ASN A 230 4.78 -2.12 6.70
CA ASN A 230 6.08 -1.82 7.28
C ASN A 230 6.62 -3.04 8.04
N ARG A 231 5.79 -3.67 8.87
CA ARG A 231 6.23 -4.83 9.64
C ARG A 231 6.61 -6.02 8.75
N ILE A 232 5.74 -6.39 7.82
CA ILE A 232 6.02 -7.55 6.97
C ILE A 232 7.22 -7.33 6.05
N SER A 233 7.42 -6.10 5.57
CA SER A 233 8.57 -5.74 4.75
C SER A 233 9.88 -5.79 5.57
N TYR A 234 9.92 -5.10 6.71
CA TYR A 234 11.14 -4.99 7.50
C TYR A 234 11.56 -6.33 8.12
N GLU A 235 10.63 -7.06 8.73
CA GLU A 235 10.94 -8.37 9.32
C GLU A 235 11.44 -9.37 8.25
N SER A 236 10.85 -9.35 7.05
CA SER A 236 11.31 -10.19 5.97
C SER A 236 12.68 -9.75 5.46
N TYR A 237 12.87 -8.45 5.22
CA TYR A 237 14.15 -7.90 4.78
C TYR A 237 15.29 -8.23 5.74
N PHE A 238 15.12 -7.95 7.05
CA PHE A 238 16.17 -8.25 8.02
C PHE A 238 16.44 -9.74 8.17
N THR A 239 15.40 -10.57 8.12
CA THR A 239 15.57 -12.03 8.18
C THR A 239 16.37 -12.56 7.00
N MET A 240 16.12 -12.06 5.78
CA MET A 240 16.87 -12.45 4.59
C MET A 240 18.35 -12.08 4.69
N ILE A 241 18.66 -10.87 5.19
CA ILE A 241 20.04 -10.44 5.41
C ILE A 241 20.71 -11.28 6.51
N ASP A 242 20.02 -11.53 7.62
CA ASP A 242 20.54 -12.35 8.73
C ASP A 242 20.78 -13.80 8.29
N ALA A 243 20.05 -14.29 7.29
CA ALA A 243 20.27 -15.57 6.66
C ALA A 243 21.45 -15.59 5.67
N GLY A 244 22.09 -14.43 5.44
CA GLY A 244 23.27 -14.28 4.58
C GLY A 244 22.97 -14.03 3.11
N ILE A 245 21.74 -13.62 2.76
CA ILE A 245 21.44 -13.12 1.43
C ILE A 245 22.06 -11.73 1.29
N ASP A 246 22.60 -11.45 0.12
CA ASP A 246 23.20 -10.14 -0.17
C ASP A 246 22.19 -9.01 0.03
N GLU A 247 22.66 -7.89 0.61
CA GLU A 247 21.78 -6.78 0.97
C GLU A 247 21.18 -6.11 -0.26
N GLU A 248 21.94 -5.95 -1.33
CA GLU A 248 21.45 -5.29 -2.55
C GLU A 248 20.45 -6.20 -3.29
N ASP A 249 20.70 -7.50 -3.35
CA ASP A 249 19.76 -8.47 -3.91
C ASP A 249 18.44 -8.47 -3.10
N THR A 250 18.54 -8.39 -1.78
CA THR A 250 17.37 -8.33 -0.89
C THR A 250 16.58 -7.04 -1.09
N LYS A 251 17.25 -5.89 -1.19
CA LYS A 251 16.61 -4.59 -1.47
C LYS A 251 15.87 -4.62 -2.80
N GLU A 252 16.50 -5.16 -3.84
CA GLU A 252 15.92 -5.19 -5.19
C GLU A 252 14.57 -5.89 -5.22
N ILE A 253 14.39 -6.98 -4.44
CA ILE A 253 13.11 -7.70 -4.34
C ILE A 253 11.99 -6.77 -3.83
N PHE A 254 12.25 -5.96 -2.82
CA PHE A 254 11.26 -5.05 -2.25
C PHE A 254 11.07 -3.78 -3.10
N ILE A 255 12.14 -3.27 -3.72
CA ILE A 255 12.07 -2.16 -4.69
C ILE A 255 11.22 -2.59 -5.89
N GLN A 256 11.40 -3.84 -6.37
CA GLN A 256 10.57 -4.39 -7.44
C GLN A 256 9.08 -4.45 -7.06
N ALA A 257 8.75 -4.72 -5.80
CA ALA A 257 7.36 -4.64 -5.34
C ALA A 257 6.77 -3.24 -5.54
N GLY A 258 7.53 -2.20 -5.19
CA GLY A 258 7.16 -0.80 -5.43
C GLY A 258 7.03 -0.46 -6.92
N HIS A 259 7.95 -0.96 -7.73
CA HIS A 259 7.91 -0.77 -9.19
C HIS A 259 6.68 -1.44 -9.83
N ILE A 260 6.34 -2.65 -9.42
CA ILE A 260 5.12 -3.38 -9.85
C ILE A 260 3.87 -2.61 -9.40
N CYS A 261 3.88 -2.04 -8.19
CA CYS A 261 2.81 -1.19 -7.71
C CYS A 261 2.61 0.03 -8.64
N ALA A 262 3.67 0.76 -8.94
CA ALA A 262 3.61 1.91 -9.84
C ALA A 262 3.12 1.52 -11.24
N PHE A 263 3.69 0.49 -11.83
CA PHE A 263 3.30 0.02 -13.15
C PHE A 263 1.81 -0.28 -13.24
N ASN A 264 1.27 -1.02 -12.26
CA ASN A 264 -0.13 -1.41 -12.28
C ASN A 264 -1.06 -0.31 -11.74
N THR A 265 -0.70 0.39 -10.65
CA THR A 265 -1.57 1.42 -10.06
C THR A 265 -1.47 2.72 -10.85
N PHE A 266 -0.27 3.29 -10.99
CA PHE A 266 -0.10 4.58 -11.67
C PHE A 266 -0.37 4.45 -13.16
N GLY A 267 0.13 3.37 -13.78
CA GLY A 267 -0.13 3.11 -15.20
C GLY A 267 -1.62 3.00 -15.50
N ARG A 268 -2.38 2.23 -14.70
CA ARG A 268 -3.84 2.11 -14.86
C ARG A 268 -4.56 3.42 -14.54
N THR A 269 -4.13 4.13 -13.49
CA THR A 269 -4.66 5.45 -13.16
C THR A 269 -4.49 6.42 -14.33
N MET A 270 -3.28 6.54 -14.88
CA MET A 270 -3.00 7.43 -16.02
C MET A 270 -3.72 7.01 -17.31
N MET A 271 -4.21 5.78 -17.41
CA MET A 271 -5.04 5.32 -18.54
C MET A 271 -6.55 5.32 -18.24
N SER A 272 -6.97 5.61 -17.00
CA SER A 272 -8.36 5.54 -16.59
C SER A 272 -9.23 6.69 -17.15
N PRO A 273 -10.53 6.48 -17.29
CA PRO A 273 -11.46 7.56 -17.65
C PRO A 273 -11.39 8.74 -16.69
N GLU A 274 -11.21 8.48 -15.39
CA GLU A 274 -11.13 9.50 -14.34
C GLU A 274 -9.91 10.39 -14.55
N TRP A 275 -8.76 9.82 -14.91
CA TRP A 275 -7.56 10.59 -15.26
C TRP A 275 -7.81 11.56 -16.40
N TYR A 276 -8.38 11.06 -17.51
CA TYR A 276 -8.67 11.88 -18.69
C TYR A 276 -9.74 12.93 -18.43
N GLN A 277 -10.64 12.70 -17.49
CA GLN A 277 -11.67 13.66 -17.13
C GLN A 277 -11.16 14.76 -16.19
N MET A 278 -10.32 14.41 -15.20
CA MET A 278 -9.99 15.31 -14.10
C MET A 278 -8.58 15.90 -14.18
N ILE A 279 -7.58 15.15 -14.70
CA ILE A 279 -6.18 15.51 -14.60
C ILE A 279 -5.57 15.83 -15.97
N ALA A 280 -5.74 14.95 -16.95
CA ALA A 280 -5.16 15.11 -18.28
C ALA A 280 -5.48 16.46 -18.98
N PRO A 281 -6.65 17.11 -18.75
CA PRO A 281 -6.90 18.43 -19.32
C PRO A 281 -5.96 19.54 -18.86
N GLN A 282 -5.22 19.33 -17.77
CA GLN A 282 -4.20 20.24 -17.26
C GLN A 282 -2.78 19.87 -17.75
N CYS A 283 -2.61 18.75 -18.47
CA CYS A 283 -1.30 18.16 -18.77
C CYS A 283 -1.02 18.20 -20.28
N ASP A 284 -0.05 19.01 -20.69
CA ASP A 284 0.40 19.08 -22.09
C ASP A 284 1.67 18.24 -22.31
N THR A 285 2.54 18.16 -21.30
CA THR A 285 3.86 17.52 -21.36
C THR A 285 3.95 16.28 -20.46
N LYS A 286 5.02 15.49 -20.58
CA LYS A 286 5.31 14.37 -19.66
C LYS A 286 5.58 14.87 -18.24
N GLU A 287 6.19 16.03 -18.13
CA GLU A 287 6.45 16.72 -16.88
C GLU A 287 5.13 17.09 -16.18
N ASP A 288 4.13 17.59 -16.92
CA ASP A 288 2.80 17.82 -16.36
C ASP A 288 2.14 16.52 -15.90
N TRP A 289 2.31 15.42 -16.65
CA TRP A 289 1.82 14.10 -16.23
C TRP A 289 2.48 13.62 -14.94
N LEU A 290 3.79 13.89 -14.74
CA LEU A 290 4.46 13.63 -13.48
C LEU A 290 3.79 14.41 -12.34
N HIS A 291 3.63 15.73 -12.49
CA HIS A 291 3.01 16.56 -11.47
C HIS A 291 1.56 16.16 -11.18
N GLY A 292 0.80 15.81 -12.21
CA GLY A 292 -0.55 15.25 -12.04
C GLY A 292 -0.55 13.94 -11.23
N MET A 293 0.43 13.06 -11.47
CA MET A 293 0.53 11.80 -10.72
C MET A 293 1.03 12.02 -9.29
N ILE A 294 1.93 12.98 -9.05
CA ILE A 294 2.35 13.40 -7.71
C ILE A 294 1.13 13.88 -6.90
N ALA A 295 0.22 14.64 -7.50
CA ALA A 295 -1.03 15.05 -6.84
C ALA A 295 -1.89 13.83 -6.43
N VAL A 296 -1.97 12.80 -7.29
CA VAL A 296 -2.65 11.54 -6.94
C VAL A 296 -1.95 10.84 -5.79
N ILE A 297 -0.62 10.70 -5.84
CA ILE A 297 0.17 10.02 -4.79
C ILE A 297 -0.06 10.72 -3.43
N ASN A 298 -0.15 12.04 -3.40
CA ASN A 298 -0.34 12.83 -2.18
C ASN A 298 -1.69 12.60 -1.47
N ILE A 299 -2.63 11.84 -2.06
CA ILE A 299 -3.85 11.40 -1.37
C ILE A 299 -3.79 9.94 -0.90
N LEU A 300 -2.79 9.16 -1.33
CA LEU A 300 -2.73 7.73 -1.06
C LEU A 300 -2.31 7.40 0.38
N GLY A 301 -1.91 8.38 1.17
CA GLY A 301 -1.45 8.18 2.54
C GLY A 301 0.04 7.81 2.65
N TRP A 302 0.81 7.96 1.56
CA TRP A 302 2.21 7.53 1.49
C TRP A 302 3.21 8.55 2.04
N GLY A 303 2.76 9.75 2.43
CA GLY A 303 3.52 10.93 2.78
C GLY A 303 3.28 12.07 1.81
N VAL A 304 4.09 13.11 1.87
CA VAL A 304 3.99 14.28 1.00
C VAL A 304 5.14 14.31 0.01
N TYR A 305 4.83 14.02 -1.24
CA TYR A 305 5.78 14.00 -2.35
C TYR A 305 6.00 15.41 -2.91
N ARG A 306 7.27 15.76 -3.15
CA ARG A 306 7.73 17.01 -3.74
C ARG A 306 8.79 16.73 -4.79
N VAL A 307 8.60 17.25 -6.01
CA VAL A 307 9.61 17.17 -7.07
C VAL A 307 10.68 18.24 -6.81
N GLU A 308 11.92 17.81 -6.57
CA GLU A 308 13.06 18.70 -6.34
C GLU A 308 13.74 19.09 -7.66
N LYS A 309 14.03 18.10 -8.50
CA LYS A 309 14.68 18.27 -9.82
C LYS A 309 13.95 17.42 -10.85
N LEU A 310 13.83 17.93 -12.05
CA LEU A 310 13.19 17.23 -13.17
C LEU A 310 14.01 17.46 -14.43
N ASP A 311 15.01 16.62 -14.64
CA ASP A 311 15.80 16.52 -15.86
C ASP A 311 15.85 15.04 -16.30
N PRO A 312 14.94 14.60 -17.18
CA PRO A 312 14.88 13.19 -17.60
C PRO A 312 16.12 12.71 -18.37
N ALA A 313 16.99 13.61 -18.82
CA ALA A 313 18.24 13.26 -19.48
C ALA A 313 19.40 13.06 -18.50
N ASP A 314 19.26 13.55 -17.28
CA ASP A 314 20.26 13.51 -16.21
C ASP A 314 19.67 12.87 -14.95
N GLU A 315 18.93 13.65 -14.16
CA GLU A 315 18.36 13.20 -12.88
C GLU A 315 16.93 13.70 -12.65
N ILE A 316 16.08 12.84 -12.11
CA ILE A 316 14.78 13.20 -11.51
C ILE A 316 14.88 12.96 -10.02
N ILE A 317 14.61 14.00 -9.21
CA ILE A 317 14.77 13.94 -7.76
C ILE A 317 13.44 14.25 -7.10
N VAL A 318 13.04 13.37 -6.17
CA VAL A 318 11.81 13.49 -5.40
C VAL A 318 12.12 13.42 -3.90
N ARG A 319 11.57 14.37 -3.13
CA ARG A 319 11.53 14.31 -1.65
C ARG A 319 10.18 13.78 -1.20
N VAL A 320 10.19 13.02 -0.10
CA VAL A 320 8.97 12.52 0.55
C VAL A 320 9.02 12.85 2.03
N TYR A 321 8.23 13.82 2.44
CA TYR A 321 8.08 14.19 3.85
C TYR A 321 7.06 13.26 4.51
N ASN A 322 7.33 12.86 5.76
CA ASN A 322 6.50 11.90 6.49
C ASN A 322 6.22 10.61 5.69
N SER A 323 7.20 10.08 4.98
CA SER A 323 6.97 8.81 4.28
C SER A 323 6.45 7.75 5.26
N TYR A 324 5.41 6.99 4.88
CA TYR A 324 4.83 6.02 5.81
C TYR A 324 5.83 4.91 6.17
N GLU A 325 6.79 4.60 5.28
CA GLU A 325 7.84 3.63 5.54
C GLU A 325 8.82 4.17 6.58
N GLY A 326 9.39 5.36 6.37
CA GLY A 326 10.34 5.96 7.32
C GLY A 326 9.74 6.24 8.69
N VAL A 327 8.55 6.86 8.75
CA VAL A 327 7.80 7.09 10.00
C VAL A 327 7.41 5.77 10.65
N GLY A 328 6.99 4.78 9.87
CA GLY A 328 6.64 3.45 10.37
C GLY A 328 7.82 2.73 10.98
N TYR A 329 9.02 2.84 10.38
CA TYR A 329 10.23 2.31 10.97
C TYR A 329 10.47 2.90 12.37
N GLN A 330 10.44 4.23 12.49
CA GLN A 330 10.65 4.92 13.77
C GLN A 330 9.61 4.54 14.84
N ARG A 331 8.40 4.14 14.44
CA ARG A 331 7.35 3.67 15.36
C ARG A 331 7.56 2.25 15.87
N MET A 332 8.22 1.41 15.10
CA MET A 332 8.44 -0.01 15.42
C MET A 332 9.78 -0.23 16.11
N TYR A 333 10.79 0.52 15.71
CA TYR A 333 12.16 0.31 16.16
C TYR A 333 12.67 1.52 16.93
N PRO A 334 13.31 1.33 18.11
CA PRO A 334 13.77 2.43 18.95
C PRO A 334 15.03 3.12 18.43
N GLN A 335 15.76 2.47 17.53
CA GLN A 335 17.04 2.94 17.01
C GLN A 335 16.88 3.41 15.56
N THR A 336 17.63 4.45 15.18
CA THR A 336 17.82 4.82 13.79
C THR A 336 18.63 3.74 13.07
N ILE A 337 18.44 3.64 11.77
CA ILE A 337 19.16 2.70 10.93
C ILE A 337 19.89 3.46 9.83
N ASP A 338 21.18 3.16 9.66
CA ASP A 338 21.98 3.69 8.56
C ASP A 338 21.82 2.79 7.33
N ARG A 339 20.60 2.69 6.84
CA ARG A 339 20.22 1.91 5.66
C ARG A 339 19.01 2.51 4.97
N ASN A 340 18.96 2.36 3.67
CA ASN A 340 17.84 2.77 2.84
C ASN A 340 16.77 1.69 2.85
N ILE A 341 15.60 1.99 3.45
CA ILE A 341 14.53 1.01 3.67
C ILE A 341 13.16 1.46 3.15
N SER A 342 13.07 2.61 2.50
CA SER A 342 11.82 3.09 1.90
C SER A 342 11.62 2.46 0.50
N PHE A 343 11.46 1.13 0.52
CA PHE A 343 11.49 0.29 -0.68
C PHE A 343 10.36 0.59 -1.66
N LEU A 344 9.12 0.71 -1.15
CA LEU A 344 7.98 1.03 -2.01
C LEU A 344 8.18 2.38 -2.68
N ALA A 345 8.55 3.39 -1.91
CA ALA A 345 8.71 4.75 -2.41
C ALA A 345 9.84 4.82 -3.46
N MET A 346 10.96 4.09 -3.26
CA MET A 346 12.01 3.92 -4.26
C MET A 346 11.48 3.30 -5.55
N GLY A 347 10.86 2.13 -5.44
CA GLY A 347 10.33 1.39 -6.59
C GLY A 347 9.21 2.14 -7.30
N ALA A 348 8.33 2.81 -6.55
CA ALA A 348 7.24 3.60 -7.10
C ALA A 348 7.74 4.84 -7.86
N THR A 349 8.76 5.53 -7.33
CA THR A 349 9.39 6.67 -8.01
C THR A 349 10.05 6.23 -9.31
N LEU A 350 10.82 5.14 -9.28
CA LEU A 350 11.43 4.55 -10.48
C LEU A 350 10.36 4.13 -11.51
N GLY A 351 9.31 3.45 -11.05
CA GLY A 351 8.23 2.99 -11.91
C GLY A 351 7.46 4.13 -12.58
N LEU A 352 7.25 5.25 -11.87
CA LEU A 352 6.64 6.45 -12.44
C LEU A 352 7.50 7.07 -13.54
N VAL A 353 8.82 7.16 -13.31
CA VAL A 353 9.78 7.63 -14.32
C VAL A 353 9.79 6.70 -15.54
N HIS A 354 9.78 5.40 -15.32
CA HIS A 354 9.72 4.41 -16.40
C HIS A 354 8.42 4.51 -17.22
N LEU A 355 7.28 4.71 -16.60
CA LEU A 355 6.00 4.88 -17.30
C LEU A 355 5.98 6.11 -18.19
N LEU A 356 6.66 7.18 -17.81
CA LEU A 356 6.65 8.44 -18.57
C LEU A 356 7.78 8.52 -19.60
N TRP A 357 8.99 8.09 -19.26
CA TRP A 357 10.17 8.35 -20.14
C TRP A 357 10.75 7.09 -20.79
N LYS A 358 10.45 5.89 -20.30
CA LYS A 358 10.87 4.63 -20.95
C LYS A 358 9.81 4.10 -21.90
N VAL A 359 8.53 4.03 -21.46
CA VAL A 359 7.45 3.42 -22.25
C VAL A 359 6.45 4.42 -22.82
N ASP A 360 6.40 5.64 -22.35
CA ASP A 360 5.40 6.67 -22.66
C ASP A 360 3.94 6.20 -22.50
N ILE A 361 3.46 6.22 -21.28
CA ILE A 361 2.12 5.75 -20.90
C ILE A 361 0.99 6.43 -21.69
N ARG A 362 1.24 7.62 -22.28
CA ARG A 362 0.27 8.37 -23.09
C ARG A 362 -0.11 7.62 -24.38
N ASP A 363 0.78 6.73 -24.86
CA ASP A 363 0.52 5.86 -26.01
C ASP A 363 -0.40 4.68 -25.65
N LYS A 364 -0.85 4.59 -24.39
CA LYS A 364 -1.75 3.57 -23.87
C LYS A 364 -1.29 2.13 -24.13
N PRO A 365 -0.09 1.76 -23.72
CA PRO A 365 0.40 0.40 -23.88
C PRO A 365 -0.48 -0.61 -23.13
N ALA A 366 -0.49 -1.85 -23.57
CA ALA A 366 -1.16 -2.91 -22.83
C ALA A 366 -0.35 -3.26 -21.57
N LEU A 367 -0.85 -2.88 -20.38
CA LEU A 367 -0.19 -3.15 -19.09
C LEU A 367 -0.39 -4.63 -18.70
N THR A 368 0.34 -5.52 -19.37
CA THR A 368 0.36 -6.96 -19.09
C THR A 368 1.66 -7.37 -18.42
N GLU A 369 1.68 -8.55 -17.81
CA GLU A 369 2.89 -9.13 -17.22
C GLU A 369 3.99 -9.35 -18.29
N VAL A 370 3.61 -9.83 -19.47
CA VAL A 370 4.54 -10.00 -20.59
C VAL A 370 5.17 -8.67 -20.99
N PHE A 371 4.35 -7.61 -21.12
CA PHE A 371 4.85 -6.27 -21.40
C PHE A 371 5.80 -5.77 -20.31
N TYR A 372 5.47 -6.02 -19.04
CA TYR A 372 6.32 -5.65 -17.90
C TYR A 372 7.69 -6.30 -18.00
N VAL A 373 7.73 -7.63 -18.19
CA VAL A 373 8.97 -8.40 -18.32
C VAL A 373 9.80 -7.94 -19.52
N ASP A 374 9.17 -7.75 -20.67
CA ASP A 374 9.86 -7.33 -21.91
C ASP A 374 10.48 -5.92 -21.78
N GLN A 375 9.80 -5.01 -21.07
CA GLN A 375 10.26 -3.63 -20.95
C GLN A 375 11.27 -3.44 -19.82
N PHE A 376 11.13 -4.13 -18.70
CA PHE A 376 11.85 -3.76 -17.46
C PHE A 376 12.90 -4.79 -17.01
N ASN A 377 12.88 -6.04 -17.50
CA ASN A 377 13.93 -7.01 -17.22
C ASN A 377 15.20 -6.85 -18.09
N ASN A 378 15.20 -5.88 -19.01
CA ASN A 378 16.40 -5.60 -19.80
C ASN A 378 17.16 -4.40 -19.21
N PRO A 379 18.37 -4.58 -18.64
CA PRO A 379 19.11 -3.52 -17.98
C PRO A 379 19.65 -2.45 -18.93
N SER A 380 19.71 -2.71 -20.23
CA SER A 380 20.20 -1.74 -21.19
C SER A 380 19.21 -0.59 -21.39
N ASN A 381 19.61 0.64 -21.07
CA ASN A 381 18.80 1.87 -21.14
C ASN A 381 17.77 2.02 -20.00
N SER A 382 18.04 1.52 -18.82
CA SER A 382 17.18 1.69 -17.65
C SER A 382 17.63 2.83 -16.77
N TYR A 383 16.64 3.54 -16.21
CA TYR A 383 16.91 4.38 -15.05
C TYR A 383 17.17 3.49 -13.83
N THR A 384 17.96 4.00 -12.89
CA THR A 384 18.21 3.43 -11.57
C THR A 384 17.71 4.39 -10.50
N VAL A 385 17.43 3.90 -9.30
CA VAL A 385 16.99 4.73 -8.18
C VAL A 385 17.91 4.53 -6.98
N GLU A 386 18.25 5.63 -6.32
CA GLU A 386 19.00 5.65 -5.08
C GLU A 386 18.27 6.49 -4.03
N GLN A 387 18.24 6.03 -2.79
CA GLN A 387 17.79 6.83 -1.64
C GLN A 387 19.00 7.50 -1.00
N THR A 388 19.06 8.84 -1.01
CA THR A 388 20.20 9.62 -0.49
C THR A 388 19.96 10.22 0.89
N HIS A 389 18.69 10.33 1.33
CA HIS A 389 18.27 10.74 2.67
C HIS A 389 17.17 9.80 3.14
N ALA A 390 17.15 9.45 4.41
CA ALA A 390 16.20 8.51 4.97
C ALA A 390 15.67 8.99 6.34
N ILE A 391 14.36 9.13 6.46
CA ILE A 391 13.67 9.42 7.73
C ILE A 391 14.06 8.36 8.79
N ALA A 392 14.19 7.11 8.39
CA ALA A 392 14.62 6.02 9.28
C ALA A 392 16.04 6.20 9.82
N ALA A 393 16.91 6.92 9.11
CA ALA A 393 18.26 7.31 9.55
C ALA A 393 18.26 8.59 10.40
N GLY A 394 17.13 9.32 10.44
CA GLY A 394 16.99 10.57 11.20
C GLY A 394 16.95 11.83 10.34
N ASP A 395 16.92 11.68 9.01
CA ASP A 395 16.75 12.82 8.11
C ASP A 395 15.31 13.37 8.18
N GLU A 396 15.15 14.60 7.71
CA GLU A 396 13.86 15.31 7.69
C GLU A 396 12.89 14.73 6.66
N TYR A 397 13.41 14.15 5.57
CA TYR A 397 12.65 13.56 4.48
C TYR A 397 13.40 12.37 3.86
N ASP A 398 12.68 11.51 3.19
CA ASP A 398 13.28 10.56 2.26
C ASP A 398 13.56 11.27 0.94
N ARG A 399 14.72 11.04 0.31
CA ARG A 399 15.10 11.66 -0.94
C ARG A 399 15.56 10.60 -1.93
N PHE A 400 14.87 10.53 -3.06
CA PHE A 400 15.12 9.57 -4.13
C PHE A 400 15.68 10.27 -5.35
N VAL A 401 16.80 9.76 -5.86
CA VAL A 401 17.45 10.20 -7.08
C VAL A 401 17.26 9.11 -8.12
N VAL A 402 16.58 9.44 -9.21
CA VAL A 402 16.43 8.55 -10.36
C VAL A 402 17.32 9.08 -11.46
N SER A 403 18.30 8.30 -11.87
CA SER A 403 19.30 8.65 -12.89
C SER A 403 19.41 7.59 -13.98
N ARG A 404 19.98 7.98 -15.14
CA ARG A 404 20.25 7.06 -16.26
C ARG A 404 21.58 6.36 -16.12
#